data_2f02a8fc5193da8dcc620f0b0a384b58
#
_entry.id   2f02a8fc5193da8dcc620f0b0a384b58
#
_cell.length_a   1.000
_cell.length_b   1.000
_cell.length_c   1.000
_cell.angle_alpha   90.00
_cell.angle_beta   90.00
_cell.angle_gamma   90.00
#
_symmetry.space_group_name_H-M   'P 1'
#
loop_
_entity.id
_entity.type
_entity.pdbx_description
1 polymer ?
#
loop_
_entity_poly.entity_id
_entity_poly.type
_entity_poly.pdbx_seq_one_letter_code
_entity_poly.pdbx_strand_id
1 'polypeptide(L)'
;MRRFLLLAFVLFTSTGAAREPAPFTLQEVMIPVRDGARLQTVILTPTDRSGPLPILFRRTPYGVPAQPFAQVPASIKELADDGYVFVIQNLRGRFKSEGTFRLTFQADLSDPKATSETTDAYDSIEWLVHNVPNNNGKVGMYGVSYDGLTTAMALLQPHPALKAMSEQAAPVDWWMNDDMHHFGALRESYAFEYAVLEEADKNTNTHFDFDVYDTFSWYLAAGPLSALNARFLHNAIPFWNHIVEHPDYDEFWKREAWIRQLHKSSVPNLNVAGFFDQEDPWGPWQIFRHAAEHDPDHTNFMVAGPWYHGQWRSPKGDRIGEIPFDGHETAREFREQIEAPFFRFYLHDRGEKPAWRATTFQSGANRWQTYAEWPPSGVKPTNLYFHSDGRLSFDPPSAAAPLFREYVSDPANPVPYRERPVSPTYPAGDWRTWEAADQRFVDGRPDVLTFVSAPLEHDLTITGEVAADLFASTSGTDSDFIVKLIDVFPEDAQKNAWGADEGPEPGQYARSLNGYELPVAMEVRRGRYNQSYEKPAPLEPGLPMEWKIPLRDRDHVFRARHRLMVQVQSTWFPVIDRNPQRFVPSIYTAKASDFVRATQRVYCTAKMASHLVLPVRP
;
A
#
# COMPACT_ATOMS: atom_id res chain seq x y z
N MET A 1 -52.30 -30.15 59.28
CA MET A 1 -50.96 -29.52 59.37
C MET A 1 -50.66 -28.79 58.07
N ARG A 2 -50.88 -27.49 57.99
CA ARG A 2 -50.58 -26.63 56.81
C ARG A 2 -49.18 -26.09 57.01
N ARG A 3 -48.28 -26.35 56.09
CA ARG A 3 -46.95 -25.75 56.02
C ARG A 3 -47.02 -24.49 55.17
N PHE A 4 -46.69 -23.34 55.74
CA PHE A 4 -46.47 -22.05 55.03
C PHE A 4 -45.07 -22.02 54.53
N LEU A 5 -44.91 -21.82 53.17
CA LEU A 5 -43.65 -21.46 52.54
C LEU A 5 -43.50 -19.94 52.54
N LEU A 6 -42.49 -19.42 53.25
CA LEU A 6 -42.07 -18.02 53.12
C LEU A 6 -41.17 -17.91 51.86
N LEU A 7 -41.62 -17.16 50.86
CA LEU A 7 -40.77 -16.70 49.74
C LEU A 7 -40.03 -15.43 50.21
N ALA A 8 -38.70 -15.53 50.35
CA ALA A 8 -37.84 -14.37 50.54
C ALA A 8 -37.57 -13.73 49.18
N PHE A 9 -38.05 -12.51 48.93
CA PHE A 9 -37.70 -11.66 47.79
C PHE A 9 -36.33 -11.03 48.07
N VAL A 10 -35.29 -11.48 47.34
CA VAL A 10 -34.00 -10.80 47.32
C VAL A 10 -34.07 -9.69 46.28
N LEU A 11 -34.14 -8.44 46.74
CA LEU A 11 -33.99 -7.25 45.91
C LEU A 11 -32.52 -7.14 45.49
N PHE A 12 -32.23 -7.48 44.25
CA PHE A 12 -30.97 -7.10 43.59
C PHE A 12 -31.03 -5.59 43.27
N THR A 13 -30.41 -4.77 44.09
CA THR A 13 -30.09 -3.40 43.70
C THR A 13 -28.93 -3.45 42.74
N SER A 14 -29.20 -3.33 41.43
CA SER A 14 -28.19 -3.07 40.45
C SER A 14 -27.62 -1.67 40.70
N THR A 15 -26.46 -1.61 41.33
CA THR A 15 -25.64 -0.40 41.33
C THR A 15 -25.19 -0.21 39.87
N GLY A 16 -25.90 0.64 39.15
CA GLY A 16 -25.45 1.08 37.84
C GLY A 16 -24.07 1.71 38.00
N ALA A 17 -23.02 1.04 37.53
CA ALA A 17 -21.71 1.67 37.42
C ALA A 17 -21.90 2.95 36.62
N ALA A 18 -21.54 4.10 37.19
CA ALA A 18 -21.57 5.37 36.50
C ALA A 18 -20.67 5.20 35.25
N ARG A 19 -21.26 5.36 34.06
CA ARG A 19 -20.54 5.28 32.81
C ARG A 19 -19.51 6.40 32.81
N GLU A 20 -18.23 6.10 32.67
CA GLU A 20 -17.20 7.13 32.54
C GLU A 20 -17.60 8.11 31.44
N PRO A 21 -17.39 9.42 31.63
CA PRO A 21 -17.69 10.40 30.60
C PRO A 21 -16.90 10.10 29.32
N ALA A 22 -17.53 10.25 28.17
CA ALA A 22 -16.85 10.06 26.88
C ALA A 22 -15.63 11.00 26.81
N PRO A 23 -14.50 10.54 26.26
CA PRO A 23 -13.27 11.34 26.19
C PRO A 23 -13.39 12.58 25.30
N PHE A 24 -14.40 12.62 24.43
CA PHE A 24 -14.67 13.74 23.52
C PHE A 24 -16.15 14.10 23.50
N THR A 25 -16.44 15.40 23.35
CA THR A 25 -17.72 15.85 22.81
C THR A 25 -17.69 15.78 21.30
N LEU A 26 -18.86 15.59 20.66
CA LEU A 26 -18.99 15.57 19.20
C LEU A 26 -19.95 16.65 18.75
N GLN A 27 -19.50 17.44 17.77
CA GLN A 27 -20.32 18.41 17.06
C GLN A 27 -20.27 18.11 15.55
N GLU A 28 -21.42 17.91 14.91
CA GLU A 28 -21.52 17.81 13.44
C GLU A 28 -21.84 19.20 12.88
N VAL A 29 -21.11 19.61 11.85
CA VAL A 29 -21.30 20.87 11.11
C VAL A 29 -21.21 20.63 9.62
N MET A 30 -21.77 21.55 8.84
CA MET A 30 -21.68 21.59 7.38
C MET A 30 -20.80 22.77 6.99
N ILE A 31 -19.52 22.53 6.66
CA ILE A 31 -18.56 23.59 6.32
C ILE A 31 -18.77 24.02 4.88
N PRO A 32 -19.07 25.32 4.61
CA PRO A 32 -19.17 25.83 3.26
C PRO A 32 -17.79 25.99 2.63
N VAL A 33 -17.66 25.63 1.35
CA VAL A 33 -16.47 25.82 0.53
C VAL A 33 -16.78 26.80 -0.63
N ARG A 34 -15.75 27.23 -1.37
CA ARG A 34 -15.75 28.39 -2.30
C ARG A 34 -16.86 28.39 -3.37
N ASP A 35 -17.33 27.22 -3.81
CA ASP A 35 -18.43 27.07 -4.78
C ASP A 35 -19.82 27.00 -4.15
N GLY A 36 -19.89 27.13 -2.81
CA GLY A 36 -21.12 27.09 -2.02
C GLY A 36 -21.56 25.69 -1.59
N ALA A 37 -20.89 24.62 -2.02
CA ALA A 37 -21.12 23.28 -1.48
C ALA A 37 -20.76 23.23 0.00
N ARG A 38 -21.45 22.38 0.77
CA ARG A 38 -21.21 22.21 2.21
C ARG A 38 -20.73 20.80 2.50
N LEU A 39 -19.63 20.67 3.25
CA LEU A 39 -19.00 19.41 3.54
C LEU A 39 -19.30 18.98 4.99
N GLN A 40 -19.82 17.75 5.13
CA GLN A 40 -20.12 17.16 6.42
C GLN A 40 -18.85 16.98 7.23
N THR A 41 -18.80 17.61 8.40
CA THR A 41 -17.62 17.63 9.26
C THR A 41 -18.01 17.34 10.68
N VAL A 42 -17.24 16.48 11.34
CA VAL A 42 -17.38 16.17 12.76
C VAL A 42 -16.18 16.72 13.52
N ILE A 43 -16.47 17.48 14.58
CA ILE A 43 -15.49 18.08 15.47
C ILE A 43 -15.55 17.35 16.80
N LEU A 44 -14.45 16.73 17.21
CA LEU A 44 -14.28 15.98 18.46
C LEU A 44 -13.38 16.81 19.39
N THR A 45 -13.99 17.43 20.41
CA THR A 45 -13.27 18.24 21.39
C THR A 45 -13.02 17.44 22.66
N PRO A 46 -11.77 17.34 23.17
CA PRO A 46 -11.47 16.65 24.42
C PRO A 46 -12.26 17.23 25.60
N THR A 47 -12.76 16.36 26.50
CA THR A 47 -13.54 16.77 27.66
C THR A 47 -12.69 17.07 28.89
N ASP A 48 -11.44 16.61 28.93
CA ASP A 48 -10.51 16.68 30.06
C ASP A 48 -9.39 17.74 29.87
N ARG A 49 -9.47 18.55 28.81
CA ARG A 49 -8.46 19.56 28.48
C ARG A 49 -9.01 20.97 28.57
N SER A 50 -8.14 21.89 28.97
CA SER A 50 -8.44 23.32 29.03
C SER A 50 -7.34 24.14 28.32
N GLY A 51 -7.72 25.29 27.76
CA GLY A 51 -6.82 26.17 27.01
C GLY A 51 -6.90 25.95 25.50
N PRO A 52 -6.16 26.77 24.72
CA PRO A 52 -6.14 26.68 23.27
C PRO A 52 -5.44 25.38 22.80
N LEU A 53 -6.12 24.59 21.96
CA LEU A 53 -5.60 23.34 21.39
C LEU A 53 -5.39 23.47 19.88
N PRO A 54 -4.36 22.82 19.33
CA PRO A 54 -4.25 22.68 17.87
C PRO A 54 -5.30 21.72 17.33
N ILE A 55 -5.59 21.87 16.04
CA ILE A 55 -6.52 21.03 15.31
C ILE A 55 -5.74 19.95 14.55
N LEU A 56 -6.18 18.69 14.64
CA LEU A 56 -5.77 17.60 13.75
C LEU A 56 -6.92 17.27 12.80
N PHE A 57 -6.72 17.53 11.53
CA PHE A 57 -7.74 17.45 10.48
C PHE A 57 -7.49 16.27 9.55
N ARG A 58 -8.53 15.47 9.33
CA ARG A 58 -8.56 14.33 8.41
C ARG A 58 -9.74 14.46 7.46
N ARG A 59 -9.53 14.21 6.17
CA ARG A 59 -10.55 14.19 5.14
C ARG A 59 -10.66 12.79 4.55
N THR A 60 -11.89 12.28 4.36
CA THR A 60 -12.13 10.86 4.09
C THR A 60 -13.34 10.63 3.19
N PRO A 61 -13.31 9.67 2.25
CA PRO A 61 -14.50 9.20 1.54
C PRO A 61 -15.29 8.17 2.34
N TYR A 62 -14.73 7.62 3.44
CA TYR A 62 -15.22 6.40 4.10
C TYR A 62 -16.27 6.65 5.19
N GLY A 63 -16.62 7.90 5.48
CA GLY A 63 -17.59 8.25 6.51
C GLY A 63 -16.99 8.84 7.78
N VAL A 64 -17.81 9.62 8.50
CA VAL A 64 -17.45 10.26 9.76
C VAL A 64 -18.20 9.62 10.94
N PRO A 65 -17.65 9.65 12.17
CA PRO A 65 -18.32 9.11 13.35
C PRO A 65 -19.69 9.75 13.58
N ALA A 66 -20.72 8.94 13.83
CA ALA A 66 -22.06 9.43 14.19
C ALA A 66 -22.21 9.73 15.69
N GLN A 67 -21.31 9.23 16.52
CA GLN A 67 -21.31 9.36 18.00
C GLN A 67 -19.89 9.59 18.51
N PRO A 68 -19.71 10.25 19.66
CA PRO A 68 -18.40 10.33 20.30
C PRO A 68 -17.83 8.94 20.55
N PHE A 69 -16.51 8.81 20.48
CA PHE A 69 -15.85 7.57 20.85
C PHE A 69 -16.12 7.22 22.33
N ALA A 70 -16.52 5.99 22.59
CA ALA A 70 -16.72 5.49 23.95
C ALA A 70 -15.39 5.39 24.73
N GLN A 71 -14.29 5.14 23.98
CA GLN A 71 -12.91 5.12 24.46
C GLN A 71 -12.03 5.71 23.36
N VAL A 72 -10.86 6.24 23.73
CA VAL A 72 -9.89 6.72 22.74
C VAL A 72 -9.43 5.54 21.89
N PRO A 73 -9.62 5.58 20.56
CA PRO A 73 -9.10 4.53 19.69
C PRO A 73 -7.57 4.39 19.79
N ALA A 74 -7.07 3.15 19.76
CA ALA A 74 -5.63 2.88 19.82
C ALA A 74 -4.86 3.61 18.70
N SER A 75 -5.49 3.81 17.55
CA SER A 75 -4.89 4.48 16.38
C SER A 75 -4.55 5.96 16.58
N ILE A 76 -5.15 6.62 17.60
CA ILE A 76 -4.95 8.05 17.91
C ILE A 76 -4.61 8.28 19.38
N LYS A 77 -4.32 7.23 20.14
CA LYS A 77 -4.17 7.33 21.60
C LYS A 77 -3.08 8.33 21.97
N GLU A 78 -1.90 8.22 21.38
CA GLU A 78 -0.74 9.04 21.69
C GLU A 78 -0.98 10.52 21.33
N LEU A 79 -1.69 10.77 20.22
CA LEU A 79 -2.12 12.11 19.84
C LEU A 79 -3.19 12.66 20.80
N ALA A 80 -4.14 11.83 21.21
CA ALA A 80 -5.15 12.24 22.18
C ALA A 80 -4.55 12.57 23.55
N ASP A 81 -3.52 11.82 23.97
CA ASP A 81 -2.78 12.09 25.21
C ASP A 81 -2.05 13.45 25.16
N ASP A 82 -1.63 13.92 23.98
CA ASP A 82 -1.05 15.26 23.80
C ASP A 82 -2.10 16.39 23.81
N GLY A 83 -3.33 16.10 23.42
CA GLY A 83 -4.46 17.03 23.42
C GLY A 83 -4.63 17.79 22.11
N TYR A 84 -5.54 17.35 21.26
CA TYR A 84 -5.93 17.97 20.00
C TYR A 84 -7.44 18.04 19.87
N VAL A 85 -7.94 19.01 19.11
CA VAL A 85 -9.28 18.95 18.55
C VAL A 85 -9.18 18.11 17.28
N PHE A 86 -9.83 16.93 17.27
CA PHE A 86 -9.86 16.08 16.07
C PHE A 86 -11.03 16.49 15.18
N VAL A 87 -10.74 16.72 13.92
CA VAL A 87 -11.73 17.06 12.89
C VAL A 87 -11.71 16.02 11.79
N ILE A 88 -12.87 15.47 11.49
CA ILE A 88 -13.03 14.46 10.43
C ILE A 88 -14.11 14.96 9.47
N GLN A 89 -13.78 15.05 8.18
CA GLN A 89 -14.65 15.57 7.14
C GLN A 89 -14.87 14.55 6.04
N ASN A 90 -16.14 14.31 5.69
CA ASN A 90 -16.48 13.58 4.48
C ASN A 90 -16.15 14.40 3.24
N LEU A 91 -15.55 13.75 2.25
CA LEU A 91 -15.26 14.37 0.96
C LEU A 91 -16.53 14.81 0.25
N ARG A 92 -16.35 15.75 -0.67
CA ARG A 92 -17.38 16.24 -1.59
C ARG A 92 -18.16 15.07 -2.22
N GLY A 93 -19.49 15.12 -2.18
CA GLY A 93 -20.34 14.12 -2.75
C GLY A 93 -20.45 12.78 -2.01
N ARG A 94 -19.77 12.62 -0.87
CA ARG A 94 -19.90 11.42 -0.02
C ARG A 94 -20.77 11.70 1.19
N PHE A 95 -21.60 10.73 1.56
CA PHE A 95 -22.54 10.79 2.69
C PHE A 95 -23.39 12.07 2.65
N LYS A 96 -23.37 12.89 3.71
CA LYS A 96 -24.12 14.14 3.77
C LYS A 96 -23.41 15.32 3.08
N SER A 97 -22.16 15.16 2.64
CA SER A 97 -21.47 16.21 1.89
C SER A 97 -22.16 16.47 0.56
N GLU A 98 -22.28 17.75 0.20
CA GLU A 98 -22.83 18.22 -1.06
C GLU A 98 -21.80 18.12 -2.19
N GLY A 99 -22.25 18.37 -3.43
CA GLY A 99 -21.41 18.24 -4.63
C GLY A 99 -21.38 16.82 -5.17
N THR A 100 -20.39 16.53 -6.02
CA THR A 100 -20.22 15.24 -6.70
C THR A 100 -18.87 14.63 -6.32
N PHE A 101 -18.88 13.40 -5.86
CA PHE A 101 -17.67 12.62 -5.63
C PHE A 101 -17.12 12.08 -6.94
N ARG A 102 -15.82 12.03 -7.04
CA ARG A 102 -15.08 11.39 -8.13
C ARG A 102 -13.82 10.77 -7.55
N LEU A 103 -13.50 9.55 -7.95
CA LEU A 103 -12.24 8.90 -7.64
C LEU A 103 -11.06 9.48 -8.44
N THR A 104 -11.22 10.62 -9.08
CA THR A 104 -10.23 11.29 -9.90
C THR A 104 -9.91 12.67 -9.34
N PHE A 105 -8.64 13.09 -9.44
CA PHE A 105 -8.12 14.30 -8.81
C PHE A 105 -7.82 15.36 -9.84
N GLN A 106 -8.78 16.09 -10.31
CA GLN A 106 -8.49 17.21 -11.19
C GLN A 106 -8.13 18.45 -10.37
N ALA A 107 -6.85 18.62 -10.07
CA ALA A 107 -6.33 19.81 -9.43
C ALA A 107 -5.82 20.82 -10.47
N ASP A 108 -6.69 21.41 -11.28
CA ASP A 108 -6.30 22.57 -12.07
C ASP A 108 -6.26 23.82 -11.15
N LEU A 109 -5.11 24.01 -10.55
CA LEU A 109 -4.86 25.13 -9.64
C LEU A 109 -4.68 26.47 -10.39
N SER A 110 -4.64 26.48 -11.71
CA SER A 110 -4.59 27.70 -12.51
C SER A 110 -5.94 28.43 -12.58
N ASP A 111 -7.05 27.71 -12.37
CA ASP A 111 -8.38 28.29 -12.23
C ASP A 111 -8.71 28.54 -10.73
N PRO A 112 -8.80 29.80 -10.30
CA PRO A 112 -9.12 30.14 -8.90
C PRO A 112 -10.52 29.69 -8.47
N LYS A 113 -11.38 29.31 -9.41
CA LYS A 113 -12.72 28.77 -9.14
C LYS A 113 -12.76 27.25 -9.16
N ALA A 114 -11.67 26.60 -9.58
CA ALA A 114 -11.61 25.14 -9.59
C ALA A 114 -11.84 24.59 -8.20
N THR A 115 -12.58 23.50 -8.13
CA THR A 115 -12.80 22.73 -6.92
C THR A 115 -12.00 21.44 -7.01
N SER A 116 -11.24 21.15 -5.96
CA SER A 116 -10.41 19.96 -5.83
C SER A 116 -10.25 19.63 -4.35
N GLU A 117 -9.65 18.47 -4.06
CA GLU A 117 -9.32 18.12 -2.69
C GLU A 117 -8.39 19.16 -2.03
N THR A 118 -7.51 19.78 -2.80
CA THR A 118 -6.62 20.88 -2.37
C THR A 118 -7.41 22.10 -1.91
N THR A 119 -8.35 22.55 -2.74
CA THR A 119 -9.12 23.78 -2.46
C THR A 119 -10.14 23.58 -1.36
N ASP A 120 -10.76 22.41 -1.29
CA ASP A 120 -11.69 22.06 -0.22
C ASP A 120 -10.98 21.95 1.14
N ALA A 121 -9.72 21.45 1.16
CA ALA A 121 -8.90 21.45 2.37
C ALA A 121 -8.57 22.88 2.82
N TYR A 122 -8.17 23.76 1.89
CA TYR A 122 -7.88 25.16 2.18
C TYR A 122 -9.07 25.88 2.80
N ASP A 123 -10.24 25.81 2.14
CA ASP A 123 -11.46 26.49 2.58
C ASP A 123 -11.96 25.94 3.92
N SER A 124 -11.82 24.63 4.14
CA SER A 124 -12.18 23.98 5.41
C SER A 124 -11.27 24.43 6.55
N ILE A 125 -9.95 24.52 6.32
CA ILE A 125 -9.01 24.99 7.34
C ILE A 125 -9.30 26.46 7.69
N GLU A 126 -9.57 27.31 6.72
CA GLU A 126 -9.95 28.71 6.95
C GLU A 126 -11.19 28.79 7.85
N TRP A 127 -12.22 27.98 7.56
CA TRP A 127 -13.41 27.95 8.39
C TRP A 127 -13.12 27.43 9.82
N LEU A 128 -12.32 26.37 9.95
CA LEU A 128 -12.02 25.73 11.22
C LEU A 128 -11.28 26.67 12.18
N VAL A 129 -10.27 27.39 11.75
CA VAL A 129 -9.51 28.30 12.62
C VAL A 129 -10.34 29.48 13.10
N HIS A 130 -11.38 29.88 12.36
CA HIS A 130 -12.25 30.97 12.74
C HIS A 130 -13.47 30.52 13.60
N ASN A 131 -13.91 29.27 13.49
CA ASN A 131 -15.17 28.84 14.07
C ASN A 131 -15.03 27.79 15.18
N VAL A 132 -13.90 27.07 15.29
CA VAL A 132 -13.67 26.12 16.41
C VAL A 132 -13.25 26.91 17.65
N PRO A 133 -14.03 26.88 18.75
CA PRO A 133 -13.67 27.61 19.96
C PRO A 133 -12.35 27.12 20.57
N ASN A 134 -11.58 28.01 21.17
CA ASN A 134 -10.34 27.69 21.89
C ASN A 134 -9.31 26.89 21.05
N ASN A 135 -9.27 27.08 19.73
CA ASN A 135 -8.15 26.60 18.95
C ASN A 135 -6.95 27.57 19.07
N ASN A 136 -5.72 27.05 18.87
CA ASN A 136 -4.50 27.84 18.94
C ASN A 136 -4.06 28.44 17.59
N GLY A 137 -4.89 28.35 16.55
CA GLY A 137 -4.59 28.83 15.18
C GLY A 137 -3.67 27.92 14.38
N LYS A 138 -3.28 26.75 14.90
CA LYS A 138 -2.44 25.77 14.20
C LYS A 138 -3.25 24.53 13.82
N VAL A 139 -3.08 24.10 12.59
CA VAL A 139 -3.71 22.90 12.03
C VAL A 139 -2.62 21.92 11.59
N GLY A 140 -2.77 20.66 11.95
CA GLY A 140 -2.09 19.55 11.34
C GLY A 140 -3.06 18.72 10.51
N MET A 141 -2.58 18.10 9.43
CA MET A 141 -3.35 17.10 8.68
C MET A 141 -2.66 15.75 8.74
N TYR A 142 -3.46 14.68 8.76
CA TYR A 142 -2.95 13.32 8.69
C TYR A 142 -3.99 12.39 8.08
N GLY A 143 -3.54 11.32 7.49
CA GLY A 143 -4.43 10.33 6.90
C GLY A 143 -3.68 9.15 6.30
N VAL A 144 -4.39 8.03 6.13
CA VAL A 144 -3.87 6.80 5.53
C VAL A 144 -4.62 6.54 4.23
N SER A 145 -3.92 6.06 3.17
CA SER A 145 -4.58 5.69 1.92
C SER A 145 -5.20 6.91 1.23
N TYR A 146 -6.46 6.86 0.85
CA TYR A 146 -7.19 8.02 0.32
C TYR A 146 -7.17 9.23 1.27
N ASP A 147 -7.28 9.01 2.59
CA ASP A 147 -7.13 10.09 3.57
C ASP A 147 -5.69 10.68 3.56
N GLY A 148 -4.69 9.83 3.27
CA GLY A 148 -3.29 10.23 3.04
C GLY A 148 -3.15 11.05 1.78
N LEU A 149 -3.78 10.65 0.69
CA LEU A 149 -3.85 11.39 -0.55
C LEU A 149 -4.42 12.80 -0.35
N THR A 150 -5.60 12.92 0.29
CA THR A 150 -6.22 14.24 0.53
C THR A 150 -5.39 15.10 1.47
N THR A 151 -4.64 14.47 2.38
CA THR A 151 -3.64 15.14 3.21
C THR A 151 -2.51 15.68 2.34
N ALA A 152 -1.91 14.84 1.50
CA ALA A 152 -0.78 15.22 0.64
C ALA A 152 -1.16 16.28 -0.39
N MET A 153 -2.36 16.22 -0.97
CA MET A 153 -2.84 17.22 -1.92
C MET A 153 -2.97 18.62 -1.32
N ALA A 154 -3.10 18.77 0.01
CA ALA A 154 -3.06 20.07 0.68
C ALA A 154 -1.70 20.77 0.56
N LEU A 155 -0.61 20.03 0.21
CA LEU A 155 0.70 20.62 -0.10
C LEU A 155 0.70 21.50 -1.36
N LEU A 156 -0.21 21.23 -2.30
CA LEU A 156 -0.25 21.97 -3.57
C LEU A 156 -0.63 23.46 -3.37
N GLN A 157 -1.49 23.75 -2.38
CA GLN A 157 -1.88 25.10 -1.98
C GLN A 157 -2.09 25.15 -0.47
N PRO A 158 -1.02 25.11 0.34
CA PRO A 158 -1.15 25.02 1.78
C PRO A 158 -1.74 26.28 2.40
N HIS A 159 -2.72 26.10 3.29
CA HIS A 159 -3.27 27.18 4.08
C HIS A 159 -2.23 27.69 5.10
N PRO A 160 -2.13 29.02 5.41
CA PRO A 160 -1.15 29.56 6.35
C PRO A 160 -1.20 28.94 7.77
N ALA A 161 -2.37 28.46 8.20
CA ALA A 161 -2.53 27.77 9.48
C ALA A 161 -2.08 26.29 9.45
N LEU A 162 -1.85 25.68 8.28
CA LEU A 162 -1.34 24.32 8.17
C LEU A 162 0.15 24.29 8.52
N LYS A 163 0.50 23.68 9.64
CA LYS A 163 1.85 23.71 10.24
C LYS A 163 2.58 22.38 10.21
N ALA A 164 1.87 21.28 10.03
CA ALA A 164 2.46 19.94 9.94
C ALA A 164 1.51 19.00 9.21
N MET A 165 2.07 18.00 8.55
CA MET A 165 1.31 16.96 7.88
C MET A 165 1.96 15.60 8.09
N SER A 166 1.14 14.54 8.08
CA SER A 166 1.61 13.18 7.96
C SER A 166 0.74 12.47 6.93
N GLU A 167 1.20 12.44 5.69
CA GLU A 167 0.61 11.61 4.67
C GLU A 167 1.13 10.17 4.81
N GLN A 168 0.25 9.20 4.74
CA GLN A 168 0.57 7.82 5.07
C GLN A 168 -0.04 6.91 4.00
N ALA A 169 0.80 6.14 3.32
CA ALA A 169 0.39 5.34 2.18
C ALA A 169 -0.49 6.14 1.21
N ALA A 170 -0.02 7.32 0.79
CA ALA A 170 -0.76 8.20 -0.10
C ALA A 170 -0.47 7.87 -1.56
N PRO A 171 -1.47 7.49 -2.38
CA PRO A 171 -1.26 7.32 -3.82
C PRO A 171 -0.95 8.66 -4.50
N VAL A 172 -0.13 8.65 -5.53
CA VAL A 172 0.30 9.85 -6.26
C VAL A 172 0.06 9.79 -7.76
N ASP A 173 0.05 8.58 -8.32
CA ASP A 173 -0.15 8.32 -9.74
C ASP A 173 -0.78 6.93 -9.95
N TRP A 174 -2.09 6.88 -10.09
CA TRP A 174 -2.89 5.66 -10.14
C TRP A 174 -2.65 4.79 -11.39
N TRP A 175 -1.93 5.30 -12.37
CA TRP A 175 -1.56 4.53 -13.54
C TRP A 175 -0.13 3.99 -13.46
N MET A 176 0.77 4.70 -12.78
CA MET A 176 2.18 4.34 -12.80
C MET A 176 2.52 3.18 -11.86
N ASN A 177 2.30 3.34 -10.56
CA ASN A 177 2.60 2.27 -9.60
C ASN A 177 1.93 2.49 -8.23
N ASP A 178 0.66 2.84 -8.24
CA ASP A 178 -0.18 2.91 -7.05
C ASP A 178 -1.42 2.02 -7.22
N ASP A 179 -2.55 2.39 -6.66
CA ASP A 179 -3.76 1.61 -6.52
C ASP A 179 -4.22 0.84 -7.75
N MET A 180 -4.24 1.47 -8.93
CA MET A 180 -4.99 0.91 -10.08
C MET A 180 -4.13 0.15 -11.06
N HIS A 181 -2.91 0.61 -11.27
CA HIS A 181 -1.97 -0.05 -12.20
C HIS A 181 -0.57 -0.12 -11.61
N HIS A 182 0.17 -1.15 -12.01
CA HIS A 182 1.61 -1.26 -11.81
C HIS A 182 2.30 -1.32 -13.17
N PHE A 183 2.99 -0.24 -13.55
CA PHE A 183 3.72 -0.10 -14.82
C PHE A 183 2.94 -0.60 -16.04
N GLY A 184 1.65 -0.18 -16.09
CA GLY A 184 0.71 -0.48 -17.17
C GLY A 184 -0.06 -1.80 -17.04
N ALA A 185 0.19 -2.61 -16.02
CA ALA A 185 -0.62 -3.78 -15.69
C ALA A 185 -1.75 -3.38 -14.72
N LEU A 186 -3.00 -3.66 -15.06
CA LEU A 186 -4.14 -3.35 -14.21
C LEU A 186 -4.16 -4.25 -12.97
N ARG A 187 -4.39 -3.68 -11.80
CA ARG A 187 -4.69 -4.43 -10.57
C ARG A 187 -6.17 -4.84 -10.57
N GLU A 188 -6.49 -5.92 -11.29
CA GLU A 188 -7.86 -6.29 -11.66
C GLU A 188 -8.80 -6.41 -10.45
N SER A 189 -8.46 -7.26 -9.48
CA SER A 189 -9.34 -7.48 -8.33
C SER A 189 -9.45 -6.24 -7.45
N TYR A 190 -8.35 -5.53 -7.25
CA TYR A 190 -8.33 -4.31 -6.44
C TYR A 190 -9.13 -3.20 -7.10
N ALA A 191 -8.83 -2.84 -8.35
CA ALA A 191 -9.50 -1.75 -9.06
C ALA A 191 -11.00 -1.99 -9.21
N PHE A 192 -11.40 -3.25 -9.48
CA PHE A 192 -12.81 -3.63 -9.60
C PHE A 192 -13.56 -3.46 -8.27
N GLU A 193 -13.03 -4.05 -7.20
CA GLU A 193 -13.70 -4.04 -5.90
C GLU A 193 -13.68 -2.64 -5.27
N TYR A 194 -12.57 -1.89 -5.42
CA TYR A 194 -12.45 -0.53 -4.87
C TYR A 194 -13.34 0.48 -5.58
N ALA A 195 -13.43 0.42 -6.92
CA ALA A 195 -14.34 1.28 -7.66
C ALA A 195 -15.81 1.06 -7.26
N VAL A 196 -16.22 -0.20 -7.01
CA VAL A 196 -17.54 -0.52 -6.47
C VAL A 196 -17.70 0.01 -5.06
N LEU A 197 -16.69 -0.17 -4.19
CA LEU A 197 -16.70 0.29 -2.80
C LEU A 197 -17.05 1.78 -2.71
N GLU A 198 -16.44 2.60 -3.56
CA GLU A 198 -16.50 4.05 -3.45
C GLU A 198 -17.61 4.69 -4.28
N GLU A 199 -17.96 4.14 -5.45
CA GLU A 199 -18.85 4.80 -6.40
C GLU A 199 -20.22 4.16 -6.55
N ALA A 200 -20.45 2.93 -6.05
CA ALA A 200 -21.74 2.28 -6.22
C ALA A 200 -22.86 2.94 -5.40
N ASP A 201 -22.57 3.49 -4.24
CA ASP A 201 -23.55 4.22 -3.41
C ASP A 201 -22.86 5.40 -2.69
N LYS A 202 -23.49 6.57 -2.79
CA LYS A 202 -23.04 7.80 -2.12
C LYS A 202 -22.97 7.67 -0.59
N ASN A 203 -23.88 6.90 0.01
CA ASN A 203 -24.14 6.92 1.46
C ASN A 203 -23.53 5.74 2.21
N THR A 204 -22.86 4.83 1.51
CA THR A 204 -22.25 3.64 2.11
C THR A 204 -21.03 3.21 1.32
N ASN A 205 -20.14 2.46 1.96
CA ASN A 205 -19.05 1.76 1.31
C ASN A 205 -19.58 0.40 0.88
N THR A 206 -19.75 0.18 -0.42
CA THR A 206 -20.45 -0.98 -0.99
C THR A 206 -19.46 -2.09 -1.33
N HIS A 207 -19.63 -3.27 -0.77
CA HIS A 207 -18.85 -4.44 -1.17
C HIS A 207 -19.53 -5.14 -2.34
N PHE A 208 -18.73 -5.59 -3.34
CA PHE A 208 -19.24 -6.42 -4.40
C PHE A 208 -19.62 -7.80 -3.84
N ASP A 209 -20.80 -8.28 -4.17
CA ASP A 209 -21.31 -9.57 -3.69
C ASP A 209 -20.89 -10.68 -4.65
N PHE A 210 -19.83 -11.39 -4.29
CA PHE A 210 -19.36 -12.56 -5.02
C PHE A 210 -20.23 -13.78 -4.70
N ASP A 211 -20.71 -14.50 -5.73
CA ASP A 211 -21.49 -15.72 -5.57
C ASP A 211 -20.65 -16.96 -5.20
N VAL A 212 -19.32 -16.81 -5.18
CA VAL A 212 -18.37 -17.87 -4.76
C VAL A 212 -17.29 -17.29 -3.84
N TYR A 213 -16.79 -18.13 -2.92
CA TYR A 213 -15.76 -17.70 -1.97
C TYR A 213 -14.39 -17.47 -2.63
N ASP A 214 -14.01 -18.35 -3.60
CA ASP A 214 -12.71 -18.26 -4.28
C ASP A 214 -12.79 -17.28 -5.46
N THR A 215 -12.41 -16.04 -5.23
CA THR A 215 -12.46 -14.98 -6.25
C THR A 215 -11.50 -15.22 -7.42
N PHE A 216 -10.44 -16.03 -7.24
CA PHE A 216 -9.64 -16.48 -8.37
C PHE A 216 -10.50 -17.23 -9.40
N SER A 217 -11.32 -18.18 -8.94
CA SER A 217 -12.25 -18.91 -9.80
C SER A 217 -13.31 -18.00 -10.40
N TRP A 218 -13.80 -17.03 -9.62
CA TRP A 218 -14.79 -16.08 -10.09
C TRP A 218 -14.27 -15.19 -11.23
N TYR A 219 -13.13 -14.53 -11.04
CA TYR A 219 -12.52 -13.68 -12.06
C TYR A 219 -12.14 -14.49 -13.32
N LEU A 220 -11.65 -15.71 -13.14
CA LEU A 220 -11.34 -16.58 -14.28
C LEU A 220 -12.59 -16.95 -15.09
N ALA A 221 -13.71 -17.25 -14.43
CA ALA A 221 -15.00 -17.54 -15.05
C ALA A 221 -15.69 -16.30 -15.61
N ALA A 222 -15.46 -15.14 -15.03
CA ALA A 222 -15.94 -13.85 -15.56
C ALA A 222 -15.38 -13.58 -16.96
N GLY A 223 -14.15 -14.00 -17.22
CA GLY A 223 -13.53 -13.93 -18.56
C GLY A 223 -12.56 -12.74 -18.70
N PRO A 224 -12.50 -12.09 -19.86
CA PRO A 224 -11.68 -10.89 -20.09
C PRO A 224 -12.28 -9.66 -19.41
N LEU A 225 -11.46 -8.61 -19.20
CA LEU A 225 -11.90 -7.34 -18.60
C LEU A 225 -13.13 -6.73 -19.28
N SER A 226 -13.26 -6.91 -20.60
CA SER A 226 -14.43 -6.47 -21.37
C SER A 226 -15.75 -7.06 -20.87
N ALA A 227 -15.74 -8.24 -20.26
CA ALA A 227 -16.92 -8.88 -19.72
C ALA A 227 -17.35 -8.33 -18.34
N LEU A 228 -16.44 -7.77 -17.56
CA LEU A 228 -16.73 -7.29 -16.21
C LEU A 228 -17.77 -6.14 -16.24
N ASN A 229 -17.55 -5.14 -17.10
CA ASN A 229 -18.48 -4.04 -17.22
C ASN A 229 -19.84 -4.49 -17.76
N ALA A 230 -19.84 -5.29 -18.83
CA ALA A 230 -21.07 -5.73 -19.48
C ALA A 230 -21.95 -6.63 -18.58
N ARG A 231 -21.33 -7.50 -17.77
CA ARG A 231 -22.04 -8.50 -16.97
C ARG A 231 -22.37 -8.05 -15.56
N PHE A 232 -21.52 -7.22 -14.94
CA PHE A 232 -21.61 -6.95 -13.52
C PHE A 232 -21.73 -5.46 -13.17
N LEU A 233 -21.03 -4.55 -13.85
CA LEU A 233 -21.04 -3.13 -13.52
C LEU A 233 -22.08 -2.33 -14.34
N HIS A 234 -22.49 -2.81 -15.52
CA HIS A 234 -23.52 -2.22 -16.37
C HIS A 234 -23.29 -0.72 -16.68
N ASN A 235 -22.03 -0.31 -16.80
CA ASN A 235 -21.57 1.09 -16.94
C ASN A 235 -21.97 2.02 -15.78
N ALA A 236 -22.35 1.48 -14.62
CA ALA A 236 -22.82 2.26 -13.48
C ALA A 236 -21.70 2.86 -12.62
N ILE A 237 -20.45 2.41 -12.81
CA ILE A 237 -19.30 2.85 -12.04
C ILE A 237 -18.43 3.78 -12.91
N PRO A 238 -18.46 5.11 -12.66
CA PRO A 238 -17.78 6.10 -13.50
C PRO A 238 -16.28 5.87 -13.61
N PHE A 239 -15.61 5.57 -12.52
CA PHE A 239 -14.16 5.36 -12.52
C PHE A 239 -13.75 4.14 -13.34
N TRP A 240 -14.50 3.03 -13.27
CA TRP A 240 -14.24 1.88 -14.13
C TRP A 240 -14.38 2.23 -15.62
N ASN A 241 -15.36 3.07 -15.95
CA ASN A 241 -15.52 3.54 -17.34
C ASN A 241 -14.32 4.38 -17.78
N HIS A 242 -13.76 5.24 -16.90
CA HIS A 242 -12.56 6.01 -17.20
C HIS A 242 -11.33 5.10 -17.43
N ILE A 243 -11.15 4.04 -16.63
CA ILE A 243 -10.08 3.05 -16.86
C ILE A 243 -10.19 2.44 -18.26
N VAL A 244 -11.41 2.09 -18.67
CA VAL A 244 -11.67 1.50 -20.00
C VAL A 244 -11.43 2.49 -21.15
N GLU A 245 -11.80 3.76 -20.95
CA GLU A 245 -11.67 4.85 -21.92
C GLU A 245 -10.21 5.32 -22.07
N HIS A 246 -9.41 5.20 -21.02
CA HIS A 246 -8.03 5.67 -20.95
C HIS A 246 -7.04 4.52 -20.67
N PRO A 247 -6.86 3.57 -21.61
CA PRO A 247 -6.04 2.37 -21.39
C PRO A 247 -4.54 2.66 -21.27
N ASP A 248 -4.06 3.76 -21.85
CA ASP A 248 -2.67 4.15 -21.91
C ASP A 248 -2.39 5.36 -21.00
N TYR A 249 -1.13 5.65 -20.70
CA TYR A 249 -0.74 6.82 -19.90
C TYR A 249 -0.93 8.12 -20.69
N ASP A 250 -2.17 8.49 -20.93
CA ASP A 250 -2.56 9.68 -21.68
C ASP A 250 -2.71 10.95 -20.81
N GLU A 251 -3.22 12.03 -21.40
CA GLU A 251 -3.40 13.30 -20.69
C GLU A 251 -4.43 13.21 -19.54
N PHE A 252 -5.33 12.24 -19.56
CA PHE A 252 -6.24 11.99 -18.43
C PHE A 252 -5.42 11.57 -17.20
N TRP A 253 -4.66 10.49 -17.26
CA TRP A 253 -3.85 10.00 -16.15
C TRP A 253 -2.76 10.97 -15.71
N LYS A 254 -2.14 11.70 -16.67
CA LYS A 254 -1.14 12.72 -16.35
C LYS A 254 -1.70 13.88 -15.53
N ARG A 255 -2.98 14.24 -15.73
CA ARG A 255 -3.64 15.25 -14.90
C ARG A 255 -4.02 14.69 -13.52
N GLU A 256 -4.39 13.41 -13.47
CA GLU A 256 -4.70 12.74 -12.21
C GLU A 256 -3.45 12.48 -11.35
N ALA A 257 -2.26 12.39 -11.95
CA ALA A 257 -0.97 12.28 -11.27
C ALA A 257 -0.60 13.61 -10.58
N TRP A 258 -1.24 13.89 -9.44
CA TRP A 258 -1.12 15.17 -8.73
C TRP A 258 0.31 15.52 -8.32
N ILE A 259 1.18 14.52 -8.09
CA ILE A 259 2.61 14.70 -7.77
C ILE A 259 3.33 15.58 -8.79
N ARG A 260 2.89 15.59 -10.05
CA ARG A 260 3.45 16.42 -11.12
C ARG A 260 3.25 17.92 -10.88
N GLN A 261 2.34 18.30 -10.01
CA GLN A 261 2.04 19.68 -9.63
C GLN A 261 2.76 20.11 -8.34
N LEU A 262 3.41 19.18 -7.64
CA LEU A 262 4.15 19.49 -6.42
C LEU A 262 5.52 20.10 -6.77
N HIS A 263 5.63 21.41 -6.67
CA HIS A 263 6.87 22.13 -7.01
C HIS A 263 7.69 22.54 -5.80
N LYS A 264 7.07 22.62 -4.62
CA LYS A 264 7.74 23.04 -3.37
C LYS A 264 6.92 22.56 -2.18
N SER A 265 7.56 21.90 -1.24
CA SER A 265 6.99 21.68 0.09
C SER A 265 7.34 22.86 0.99
N SER A 266 6.32 23.52 1.55
CA SER A 266 6.49 24.60 2.53
C SER A 266 5.97 24.22 3.92
N VAL A 267 5.42 23.01 4.06
CA VAL A 267 4.86 22.47 5.30
C VAL A 267 5.67 21.25 5.69
N PRO A 268 6.09 21.15 6.96
CA PRO A 268 6.72 19.93 7.47
C PRO A 268 5.85 18.70 7.21
N ASN A 269 6.44 17.69 6.56
CA ASN A 269 5.73 16.48 6.14
C ASN A 269 6.43 15.21 6.64
N LEU A 270 5.66 14.32 7.26
CA LEU A 270 6.05 12.99 7.69
C LEU A 270 5.42 11.97 6.74
N ASN A 271 6.18 11.52 5.74
CA ASN A 271 5.76 10.47 4.82
C ASN A 271 5.84 9.11 5.51
N VAL A 272 4.80 8.28 5.41
CA VAL A 272 4.77 6.96 6.05
C VAL A 272 4.44 5.88 5.03
N ALA A 273 5.28 4.84 4.96
CA ALA A 273 5.11 3.69 4.08
C ALA A 273 5.20 2.36 4.82
N GLY A 274 4.50 1.36 4.33
CA GLY A 274 4.68 -0.04 4.71
C GLY A 274 5.58 -0.77 3.70
N PHE A 275 6.56 -1.55 4.17
CA PHE A 275 7.36 -2.39 3.27
C PHE A 275 6.57 -3.56 2.68
N PHE A 276 5.48 -3.96 3.32
CA PHE A 276 4.55 -4.99 2.87
C PHE A 276 3.16 -4.39 2.62
N ASP A 277 3.13 -3.12 2.23
CA ASP A 277 1.90 -2.42 1.89
C ASP A 277 1.41 -2.90 0.53
N GLN A 278 0.30 -3.63 0.53
CA GLN A 278 -0.29 -4.25 -0.64
C GLN A 278 -1.17 -3.29 -1.44
N GLU A 279 -1.32 -2.03 -0.99
CA GLU A 279 -2.14 -1.01 -1.67
C GLU A 279 -1.26 0.11 -2.21
N ASP A 280 -0.65 0.95 -1.36
CA ASP A 280 0.06 2.16 -1.74
C ASP A 280 1.52 2.20 -1.24
N PRO A 281 2.37 1.26 -1.64
CA PRO A 281 3.75 1.21 -1.15
C PRO A 281 4.69 2.20 -1.84
N TRP A 282 4.29 2.77 -3.00
CA TRP A 282 5.15 3.56 -3.88
C TRP A 282 5.01 5.07 -3.66
N GLY A 283 3.77 5.56 -3.50
CA GLY A 283 3.46 6.99 -3.44
C GLY A 283 4.24 7.77 -2.37
N PRO A 284 4.30 7.34 -1.08
CA PRO A 284 5.05 8.08 -0.04
C PRO A 284 6.53 8.27 -0.37
N TRP A 285 7.16 7.27 -1.02
CA TRP A 285 8.55 7.39 -1.46
C TRP A 285 8.71 8.40 -2.60
N GLN A 286 7.72 8.52 -3.50
CA GLN A 286 7.74 9.53 -4.55
C GLN A 286 7.56 10.94 -3.99
N ILE A 287 6.64 11.13 -3.03
CA ILE A 287 6.45 12.41 -2.34
C ILE A 287 7.75 12.80 -1.63
N PHE A 288 8.35 11.87 -0.88
CA PHE A 288 9.59 12.11 -0.17
C PHE A 288 10.72 12.54 -1.11
N ARG A 289 10.95 11.81 -2.23
CA ARG A 289 12.00 12.14 -3.20
C ARG A 289 11.74 13.47 -3.89
N HIS A 290 10.51 13.67 -4.36
CA HIS A 290 10.15 14.90 -5.07
C HIS A 290 10.26 16.14 -4.20
N ALA A 291 9.79 16.06 -2.95
CA ALA A 291 9.91 17.16 -2.00
C ALA A 291 11.36 17.39 -1.57
N ALA A 292 12.21 16.35 -1.49
CA ALA A 292 13.61 16.48 -1.08
C ALA A 292 14.44 17.40 -2.00
N GLU A 293 14.10 17.47 -3.30
CA GLU A 293 14.76 18.35 -4.27
C GLU A 293 14.59 19.84 -3.93
N HIS A 294 13.55 20.18 -3.14
CA HIS A 294 13.17 21.56 -2.83
C HIS A 294 12.95 21.82 -1.33
N ASP A 295 13.64 21.08 -0.46
CA ASP A 295 13.52 21.14 1.00
C ASP A 295 14.79 21.69 1.69
N PRO A 296 15.13 22.99 1.53
CA PRO A 296 16.31 23.58 2.15
C PRO A 296 16.24 23.60 3.68
N ASP A 297 15.05 23.60 4.25
CA ASP A 297 14.82 23.69 5.70
C ASP A 297 14.79 22.33 6.40
N HIS A 298 14.96 21.24 5.65
CA HIS A 298 14.92 19.87 6.14
C HIS A 298 13.65 19.57 6.95
N THR A 299 12.50 19.74 6.31
CA THR A 299 11.17 19.55 6.90
C THR A 299 10.41 18.35 6.34
N ASN A 300 11.01 17.64 5.38
CA ASN A 300 10.45 16.46 4.75
C ASN A 300 11.14 15.20 5.29
N PHE A 301 10.35 14.31 5.92
CA PHE A 301 10.81 13.13 6.64
C PHE A 301 10.16 11.88 6.08
N MET A 302 10.87 10.74 6.10
CA MET A 302 10.38 9.44 5.67
C MET A 302 10.40 8.44 6.82
N VAL A 303 9.30 7.71 7.01
CA VAL A 303 9.23 6.56 7.91
C VAL A 303 8.72 5.35 7.15
N ALA A 304 9.45 4.24 7.21
CA ALA A 304 8.99 2.99 6.64
C ALA A 304 9.12 1.84 7.65
N GLY A 305 8.01 1.14 7.86
CA GLY A 305 7.95 0.01 8.77
C GLY A 305 7.63 -1.30 8.05
N PRO A 306 7.69 -2.43 8.77
CA PRO A 306 7.43 -3.75 8.23
C PRO A 306 5.93 -4.05 8.16
N TRP A 307 5.16 -3.11 7.63
CA TRP A 307 3.72 -3.04 7.75
C TRP A 307 3.00 -3.39 6.46
N TYR A 308 1.83 -4.02 6.59
CA TYR A 308 0.78 -3.98 5.57
C TYR A 308 0.05 -2.63 5.62
N HIS A 309 -0.80 -2.36 4.63
CA HIS A 309 -1.55 -1.12 4.49
C HIS A 309 -2.27 -0.70 5.77
N GLY A 310 -1.85 0.42 6.36
CA GLY A 310 -2.44 0.97 7.59
C GLY A 310 -2.09 0.23 8.89
N GLN A 311 -1.21 -0.78 8.90
CA GLN A 311 -0.90 -1.56 10.12
C GLN A 311 -0.31 -0.69 11.25
N TRP A 312 0.36 0.40 10.94
CA TRP A 312 0.87 1.35 11.95
C TRP A 312 -0.23 2.02 12.78
N ARG A 313 -1.49 1.86 12.40
CA ARG A 313 -2.68 2.25 13.18
C ARG A 313 -3.21 1.13 14.09
N SER A 314 -2.69 -0.07 13.99
CA SER A 314 -3.05 -1.20 14.86
C SER A 314 -2.52 -0.99 16.28
N PRO A 315 -3.06 -1.69 17.30
CA PRO A 315 -2.57 -1.53 18.67
C PRO A 315 -1.09 -1.82 18.86
N LYS A 316 -0.55 -2.84 18.17
CA LYS A 316 0.81 -3.33 18.39
C LYS A 316 1.68 -3.30 17.12
N GLY A 317 1.30 -4.01 16.05
CA GLY A 317 2.14 -4.23 14.89
C GLY A 317 3.39 -5.07 15.23
N ASP A 318 3.20 -6.17 15.97
CA ASP A 318 4.25 -7.03 16.49
C ASP A 318 4.68 -8.14 15.50
N ARG A 319 4.02 -8.21 14.34
CA ARG A 319 4.30 -9.17 13.25
C ARG A 319 3.74 -8.72 11.92
N ILE A 320 4.20 -9.35 10.85
CA ILE A 320 3.59 -9.32 9.53
C ILE A 320 3.27 -10.76 9.08
N GLY A 321 2.00 -11.09 8.88
CA GLY A 321 1.61 -12.48 8.66
C GLY A 321 2.16 -13.41 9.74
N GLU A 322 2.96 -14.40 9.35
CA GLU A 322 3.59 -15.35 10.27
C GLU A 322 4.92 -14.83 10.85
N ILE A 323 5.49 -13.74 10.34
CA ILE A 323 6.82 -13.25 10.72
C ILE A 323 6.74 -12.32 11.95
N PRO A 324 7.28 -12.71 13.12
CA PRO A 324 7.31 -11.87 14.31
C PRO A 324 8.48 -10.87 14.25
N PHE A 325 8.39 -9.80 15.05
CA PHE A 325 9.42 -8.77 15.15
C PHE A 325 10.19 -8.77 16.48
N ASP A 326 10.47 -9.96 17.04
CA ASP A 326 11.34 -10.18 18.21
C ASP A 326 10.97 -9.31 19.43
N GLY A 327 9.67 -9.08 19.67
CA GLY A 327 9.16 -8.32 20.80
C GLY A 327 8.95 -6.84 20.52
N HIS A 328 9.28 -6.34 19.33
CA HIS A 328 8.91 -4.99 18.91
C HIS A 328 7.40 -4.88 18.68
N GLU A 329 6.81 -3.80 19.14
CA GLU A 329 5.44 -3.39 18.82
C GLU A 329 5.50 -2.19 17.86
N THR A 330 5.92 -2.44 16.63
CA THR A 330 6.36 -1.43 15.65
C THR A 330 5.32 -0.34 15.38
N ALA A 331 4.03 -0.67 15.40
CA ALA A 331 2.95 0.30 15.24
C ALA A 331 2.83 1.24 16.45
N ARG A 332 2.94 0.70 17.68
CA ARG A 332 2.94 1.51 18.88
C ARG A 332 4.21 2.38 18.96
N GLU A 333 5.37 1.78 18.70
CA GLU A 333 6.66 2.48 18.69
C GLU A 333 6.65 3.66 17.70
N PHE A 334 6.09 3.48 16.51
CA PHE A 334 5.90 4.57 15.54
C PHE A 334 5.07 5.71 16.12
N ARG A 335 3.89 5.41 16.71
CA ARG A 335 3.00 6.45 17.24
C ARG A 335 3.62 7.16 18.44
N GLU A 336 4.24 6.42 19.38
CA GLU A 336 4.84 6.97 20.61
C GLU A 336 6.14 7.76 20.33
N GLN A 337 7.00 7.25 19.46
CA GLN A 337 8.38 7.74 19.31
C GLN A 337 8.59 8.64 18.09
N ILE A 338 7.67 8.61 17.12
CA ILE A 338 7.84 9.33 15.86
C ILE A 338 6.65 10.26 15.59
N GLU A 339 5.44 9.75 15.43
CA GLU A 339 4.28 10.54 14.99
C GLU A 339 3.84 11.57 16.04
N ALA A 340 3.61 11.15 17.29
CA ALA A 340 3.19 12.08 18.34
C ALA A 340 4.27 13.14 18.63
N PRO A 341 5.57 12.80 18.76
CA PRO A 341 6.65 13.81 18.87
C PRO A 341 6.70 14.78 17.69
N PHE A 342 6.50 14.31 16.44
CA PHE A 342 6.48 15.17 15.27
C PHE A 342 5.38 16.24 15.36
N PHE A 343 4.13 15.82 15.59
CA PHE A 343 3.03 16.76 15.73
C PHE A 343 3.16 17.65 16.97
N ARG A 344 3.65 17.13 18.07
CA ARG A 344 3.89 17.88 19.31
C ARG A 344 4.86 19.03 19.08
N PHE A 345 5.94 18.80 18.33
CA PHE A 345 6.92 19.83 18.02
C PHE A 345 6.29 20.96 17.19
N TYR A 346 5.63 20.66 16.08
CA TYR A 346 5.13 21.67 15.16
C TYR A 346 3.83 22.36 15.62
N LEU A 347 2.98 21.67 16.37
CA LEU A 347 1.64 22.17 16.72
C LEU A 347 1.54 22.67 18.15
N HIS A 348 2.30 22.10 19.08
CA HIS A 348 2.34 22.52 20.48
C HIS A 348 3.59 23.30 20.87
N ASP A 349 4.58 23.48 19.96
CA ASP A 349 5.88 24.11 20.24
C ASP A 349 6.63 23.42 21.39
N ARG A 350 6.55 22.08 21.49
CA ARG A 350 7.14 21.26 22.56
C ARG A 350 7.94 20.10 21.98
N GLY A 351 9.05 19.79 22.62
CA GLY A 351 9.93 18.71 22.17
C GLY A 351 11.00 19.19 21.19
N GLU A 352 11.52 18.29 20.37
CA GLU A 352 12.62 18.55 19.45
C GLU A 352 12.24 18.23 18.01
N LYS A 353 12.78 18.98 17.06
CA LYS A 353 12.65 18.68 15.63
C LYS A 353 13.38 17.36 15.34
N PRO A 354 12.82 16.45 14.52
CA PRO A 354 13.54 15.25 14.09
C PRO A 354 14.90 15.61 13.46
N ALA A 355 15.96 14.96 13.93
CA ALA A 355 17.33 15.17 13.43
C ALA A 355 17.69 14.25 12.25
N TRP A 356 16.83 13.29 11.92
CA TRP A 356 16.97 12.31 10.84
C TRP A 356 16.15 12.74 9.61
N ARG A 357 16.50 12.16 8.46
CA ARG A 357 15.72 12.33 7.20
C ARG A 357 14.85 11.11 6.91
N ALA A 358 15.33 9.93 7.23
CA ALA A 358 14.58 8.69 7.13
C ALA A 358 14.76 7.84 8.38
N THR A 359 13.69 7.16 8.77
CA THR A 359 13.67 6.17 9.83
C THR A 359 12.96 4.93 9.29
N THR A 360 13.65 3.78 9.31
CA THR A 360 13.10 2.53 8.79
C THR A 360 13.22 1.41 9.80
N PHE A 361 12.28 0.47 9.78
CA PHE A 361 12.44 -0.78 10.49
C PHE A 361 13.15 -1.79 9.58
N GLN A 362 14.41 -2.09 9.92
CA GLN A 362 15.23 -3.04 9.18
C GLN A 362 14.75 -4.46 9.46
N SER A 363 13.95 -5.01 8.54
CA SER A 363 13.43 -6.38 8.64
C SER A 363 14.56 -7.41 8.55
N GLY A 364 14.36 -8.61 9.12
CA GLY A 364 15.41 -9.63 9.27
C GLY A 364 16.36 -9.37 10.42
N ALA A 365 16.78 -8.12 10.66
CA ALA A 365 17.51 -7.71 11.86
C ALA A 365 16.57 -7.22 12.97
N ASN A 366 15.31 -6.94 12.63
CA ASN A 366 14.22 -6.52 13.51
C ASN A 366 14.62 -5.36 14.44
N ARG A 367 14.98 -4.22 13.85
CA ARG A 367 15.38 -3.02 14.61
C ARG A 367 15.10 -1.73 13.82
N TRP A 368 14.80 -0.66 14.51
CA TRP A 368 14.74 0.68 13.92
C TRP A 368 16.13 1.21 13.58
N GLN A 369 16.24 1.84 12.41
CA GLN A 369 17.43 2.54 11.93
C GLN A 369 17.07 3.96 11.53
N THR A 370 17.98 4.92 11.79
CA THR A 370 17.81 6.31 11.37
C THR A 370 18.92 6.71 10.41
N TYR A 371 18.57 7.52 9.41
CA TYR A 371 19.46 7.91 8.33
C TYR A 371 19.40 9.42 8.11
N ALA A 372 20.58 10.01 7.85
CA ALA A 372 20.69 11.42 7.47
C ALA A 372 20.23 11.71 6.03
N GLU A 373 20.17 10.68 5.20
CA GLU A 373 19.70 10.72 3.80
C GLU A 373 19.17 9.34 3.39
N TRP A 374 18.39 9.27 2.31
CA TRP A 374 17.91 8.01 1.75
C TRP A 374 18.09 7.95 0.23
N PRO A 375 18.68 6.88 -0.33
CA PRO A 375 19.35 5.81 0.42
C PRO A 375 20.58 6.35 1.17
N PRO A 376 21.02 5.69 2.26
CA PRO A 376 22.18 6.16 3.02
C PRO A 376 23.47 6.11 2.22
N SER A 377 24.39 7.02 2.53
CA SER A 377 25.71 7.03 1.92
C SER A 377 26.46 5.71 2.15
N GLY A 378 27.25 5.29 1.16
CA GLY A 378 28.02 4.05 1.20
C GLY A 378 27.27 2.82 0.69
N VAL A 379 25.99 2.90 0.38
CA VAL A 379 25.26 1.84 -0.33
C VAL A 379 25.87 1.65 -1.74
N LYS A 380 26.07 0.38 -2.13
CA LYS A 380 26.67 0.02 -3.41
C LYS A 380 25.69 -0.81 -4.24
N PRO A 381 25.33 -0.37 -5.45
CA PRO A 381 24.62 -1.22 -6.40
C PRO A 381 25.44 -2.48 -6.68
N THR A 382 24.86 -3.65 -6.43
CA THR A 382 25.52 -4.95 -6.55
C THR A 382 24.64 -5.90 -7.34
N ASN A 383 25.16 -6.45 -8.43
CA ASN A 383 24.39 -7.34 -9.29
C ASN A 383 24.35 -8.76 -8.75
N LEU A 384 23.14 -9.30 -8.63
CA LEU A 384 22.86 -10.71 -8.33
C LEU A 384 22.39 -11.39 -9.62
N TYR A 385 23.28 -12.15 -10.27
CA TYR A 385 23.05 -12.71 -11.60
C TYR A 385 22.27 -14.01 -11.60
N PHE A 386 21.42 -14.19 -12.62
CA PHE A 386 20.68 -15.41 -12.91
C PHE A 386 21.52 -16.34 -13.79
N HIS A 387 21.60 -17.61 -13.41
CA HIS A 387 22.31 -18.64 -14.16
C HIS A 387 21.34 -19.64 -14.79
N SER A 388 21.68 -20.14 -15.96
CA SER A 388 20.85 -21.09 -16.73
C SER A 388 20.62 -22.43 -16.03
N ASP A 389 21.45 -22.78 -15.03
CA ASP A 389 21.27 -23.94 -14.17
C ASP A 389 20.32 -23.70 -12.96
N GLY A 390 19.77 -22.49 -12.84
CA GLY A 390 18.86 -22.10 -11.76
C GLY A 390 19.54 -21.51 -10.53
N ARG A 391 20.86 -21.30 -10.56
CA ARG A 391 21.58 -20.63 -9.47
C ARG A 391 21.45 -19.11 -9.55
N LEU A 392 21.55 -18.46 -8.36
CA LEU A 392 21.88 -17.06 -8.20
C LEU A 392 23.31 -16.93 -7.69
N SER A 393 24.08 -15.98 -8.20
CA SER A 393 25.38 -15.62 -7.65
C SER A 393 25.76 -14.17 -7.97
N PHE A 394 26.72 -13.64 -7.24
CA PHE A 394 27.31 -12.33 -7.53
C PHE A 394 28.34 -12.37 -8.67
N ASP A 395 28.72 -13.55 -9.14
CA ASP A 395 29.58 -13.72 -10.30
C ASP A 395 28.74 -13.74 -11.57
N PRO A 396 29.17 -13.04 -12.64
CA PRO A 396 28.43 -13.01 -13.91
C PRO A 396 28.45 -14.38 -14.60
N PRO A 397 27.41 -14.70 -15.43
CA PRO A 397 27.37 -15.94 -16.20
C PRO A 397 28.55 -16.05 -17.17
N SER A 398 29.05 -17.29 -17.37
CA SER A 398 30.13 -17.56 -18.30
C SER A 398 29.69 -17.42 -19.77
N ALA A 399 30.63 -17.18 -20.67
CA ALA A 399 30.38 -17.12 -22.11
C ALA A 399 29.87 -18.45 -22.70
N ALA A 400 30.13 -19.59 -22.03
CA ALA A 400 29.71 -20.93 -22.46
C ALA A 400 28.38 -21.39 -21.86
N ALA A 401 27.71 -20.54 -21.04
CA ALA A 401 26.43 -20.88 -20.43
C ALA A 401 25.34 -21.09 -21.50
N PRO A 402 24.34 -21.97 -21.28
CA PRO A 402 23.13 -22.02 -22.08
C PRO A 402 22.49 -20.63 -22.17
N LEU A 403 21.83 -20.33 -23.32
CA LEU A 403 21.41 -18.97 -23.65
C LEU A 403 20.30 -18.46 -22.68
N PHE A 404 19.37 -19.33 -22.30
CA PHE A 404 18.18 -18.94 -21.54
C PHE A 404 17.58 -20.12 -20.75
N ARG A 405 16.68 -19.80 -19.82
CA ARG A 405 15.64 -20.68 -19.31
C ARG A 405 14.30 -20.24 -19.90
N GLU A 406 13.39 -21.20 -20.11
CA GLU A 406 12.09 -20.90 -20.70
C GLU A 406 10.95 -21.58 -19.96
N TYR A 407 9.75 -21.03 -20.09
CA TYR A 407 8.49 -21.57 -19.59
C TYR A 407 7.35 -21.19 -20.52
N VAL A 408 6.23 -21.90 -20.43
CA VAL A 408 5.00 -21.57 -21.16
C VAL A 408 4.05 -20.86 -20.20
N SER A 409 3.69 -19.63 -20.54
CA SER A 409 2.64 -18.90 -19.85
C SER A 409 1.29 -19.17 -20.52
N ASP A 410 0.29 -19.58 -19.73
CA ASP A 410 -1.06 -19.87 -20.20
C ASP A 410 -2.09 -18.98 -19.49
N PRO A 411 -2.69 -17.99 -20.16
CA PRO A 411 -3.71 -17.14 -19.54
C PRO A 411 -4.98 -17.89 -19.09
N ALA A 412 -5.18 -19.14 -19.56
CA ALA A 412 -6.30 -19.98 -19.10
C ALA A 412 -5.99 -20.71 -17.77
N ASN A 413 -4.70 -20.76 -17.38
CA ASN A 413 -4.26 -21.37 -16.12
C ASN A 413 -3.24 -20.45 -15.44
N PRO A 414 -3.62 -19.22 -15.06
CA PRO A 414 -2.68 -18.23 -14.53
C PRO A 414 -2.11 -18.64 -13.17
N VAL A 415 -0.92 -18.13 -12.84
CA VAL A 415 -0.33 -18.26 -11.51
C VAL A 415 -1.15 -17.42 -10.53
N PRO A 416 -1.67 -17.98 -9.45
CA PRO A 416 -2.35 -17.21 -8.42
C PRO A 416 -1.36 -16.29 -7.69
N TYR A 417 -1.83 -15.11 -7.27
CA TYR A 417 -0.96 -14.18 -6.56
C TYR A 417 -0.73 -14.58 -5.09
N ARG A 418 -1.59 -15.41 -4.55
CA ARG A 418 -1.50 -16.04 -3.22
C ARG A 418 -2.13 -17.42 -3.23
N GLU A 419 -1.92 -18.19 -2.16
CA GLU A 419 -2.51 -19.50 -2.01
C GLU A 419 -4.05 -19.47 -2.12
N ARG A 420 -4.61 -20.43 -2.83
CA ARG A 420 -6.06 -20.57 -3.00
C ARG A 420 -6.68 -21.36 -1.84
N PRO A 421 -7.95 -21.08 -1.47
CA PRO A 421 -8.89 -20.15 -2.10
C PRO A 421 -8.56 -18.69 -1.83
N VAL A 422 -8.77 -17.81 -2.83
CA VAL A 422 -8.57 -16.37 -2.72
C VAL A 422 -9.85 -15.71 -2.25
N SER A 423 -9.85 -15.11 -1.05
CA SER A 423 -10.97 -14.34 -0.52
C SER A 423 -11.09 -12.98 -1.24
N PRO A 424 -12.27 -12.30 -1.20
CA PRO A 424 -12.40 -10.94 -1.70
C PRO A 424 -11.38 -9.97 -1.10
N THR A 425 -11.04 -8.93 -1.84
CA THR A 425 -10.21 -7.82 -1.36
C THR A 425 -10.91 -7.10 -0.20
N TYR A 426 -12.20 -6.86 -0.34
CA TYR A 426 -13.03 -6.18 0.65
C TYR A 426 -14.26 -7.03 1.05
N PRO A 427 -14.57 -7.15 2.37
CA PRO A 427 -13.77 -6.68 3.50
C PRO A 427 -12.46 -7.45 3.63
N ALA A 428 -11.37 -6.73 3.90
CA ALA A 428 -10.04 -7.30 3.92
C ALA A 428 -9.88 -8.43 4.96
N GLY A 429 -9.46 -9.58 4.49
CA GLY A 429 -9.03 -10.73 5.29
C GLY A 429 -7.54 -10.98 5.06
N ASP A 430 -7.22 -12.06 4.37
CA ASP A 430 -5.84 -12.41 3.99
C ASP A 430 -5.22 -11.42 3.00
N TRP A 431 -6.02 -10.52 2.41
CA TRP A 431 -5.55 -9.41 1.58
C TRP A 431 -4.47 -8.57 2.28
N ARG A 432 -4.59 -8.36 3.59
CA ARG A 432 -3.65 -7.49 4.33
C ARG A 432 -2.23 -8.04 4.39
N THR A 433 -2.04 -9.34 4.31
CA THR A 433 -0.74 -9.98 4.59
C THR A 433 -0.17 -10.79 3.44
N TRP A 434 -0.82 -10.78 2.26
CA TRP A 434 -0.41 -11.61 1.14
C TRP A 434 1.01 -11.28 0.63
N GLU A 435 1.47 -10.03 0.73
CA GLU A 435 2.82 -9.65 0.35
C GLU A 435 3.92 -10.25 1.23
N ALA A 436 3.55 -10.71 2.43
CA ALA A 436 4.46 -11.45 3.31
C ALA A 436 4.15 -12.96 3.36
N ALA A 437 3.23 -13.46 2.52
CA ALA A 437 2.85 -14.86 2.52
C ALA A 437 3.92 -15.74 1.89
N ASP A 438 4.08 -16.93 2.48
CA ASP A 438 5.00 -17.98 2.04
C ASP A 438 4.81 -18.33 0.55
N GLN A 439 5.87 -18.24 -0.25
CA GLN A 439 5.80 -18.43 -1.70
C GLN A 439 5.95 -19.89 -2.14
N ARG A 440 6.09 -20.86 -1.23
CA ARG A 440 6.18 -22.29 -1.56
C ARG A 440 4.96 -22.83 -2.32
N PHE A 441 3.82 -22.13 -2.27
CA PHE A 441 2.61 -22.52 -3.02
C PHE A 441 2.77 -22.47 -4.55
N VAL A 442 3.79 -21.79 -5.04
CA VAL A 442 4.13 -21.74 -6.49
C VAL A 442 5.35 -22.59 -6.86
N ASP A 443 5.99 -23.24 -5.89
CA ASP A 443 7.14 -24.10 -6.14
C ASP A 443 6.79 -25.26 -7.06
N GLY A 444 7.73 -25.57 -7.96
CA GLY A 444 7.56 -26.66 -8.92
C GLY A 444 6.52 -26.42 -10.02
N ARG A 445 5.90 -25.22 -10.07
CA ARG A 445 5.04 -24.86 -11.20
C ARG A 445 5.87 -24.74 -12.48
N PRO A 446 5.42 -25.33 -13.62
CA PRO A 446 6.16 -25.27 -14.87
C PRO A 446 6.14 -23.89 -15.54
N ASP A 447 5.30 -22.97 -15.06
CA ASP A 447 5.12 -21.61 -15.55
C ASP A 447 5.78 -20.55 -14.63
N VAL A 448 6.64 -20.98 -13.68
CA VAL A 448 7.45 -20.13 -12.83
C VAL A 448 8.91 -20.56 -12.90
N LEU A 449 9.81 -19.64 -13.27
CA LEU A 449 11.25 -19.87 -13.16
C LEU A 449 11.73 -19.50 -11.77
N THR A 450 12.41 -20.41 -11.10
CA THR A 450 13.03 -20.19 -9.79
C THR A 450 14.55 -20.23 -9.91
N PHE A 451 15.22 -19.24 -9.31
CA PHE A 451 16.66 -19.14 -9.18
C PHE A 451 17.02 -19.00 -7.71
N VAL A 452 18.00 -19.78 -7.22
CA VAL A 452 18.32 -19.83 -5.79
C VAL A 452 19.83 -19.73 -5.56
N SER A 453 20.25 -18.95 -4.55
CA SER A 453 21.67 -18.86 -4.15
C SER A 453 22.11 -20.06 -3.30
N ALA A 454 23.42 -20.21 -3.12
CA ALA A 454 23.95 -20.96 -1.99
C ALA A 454 23.50 -20.29 -0.66
N PRO A 455 23.49 -21.01 0.48
CA PRO A 455 23.27 -20.38 1.78
C PRO A 455 24.30 -19.28 2.01
N LEU A 456 23.86 -18.15 2.55
CA LEU A 456 24.74 -17.03 2.87
C LEU A 456 25.69 -17.42 4.01
N GLU A 457 26.97 -17.11 3.87
CA GLU A 457 27.96 -17.31 4.93
C GLU A 457 27.87 -16.21 6.01
N HIS A 458 27.46 -15.01 5.61
CA HIS A 458 27.33 -13.83 6.46
C HIS A 458 26.01 -13.11 6.14
N ASP A 459 25.56 -12.27 7.07
CA ASP A 459 24.41 -11.39 6.85
C ASP A 459 24.65 -10.48 5.64
N LEU A 460 23.63 -10.34 4.78
CA LEU A 460 23.62 -9.42 3.65
C LEU A 460 22.55 -8.35 3.87
N THR A 461 22.98 -7.10 4.00
CA THR A 461 22.06 -5.97 4.19
C THR A 461 21.80 -5.26 2.87
N ILE A 462 20.52 -5.03 2.55
CA ILE A 462 20.11 -4.14 1.46
C ILE A 462 19.36 -2.94 2.03
N THR A 463 19.66 -1.72 1.53
CA THR A 463 19.04 -0.47 2.01
C THR A 463 18.89 0.50 0.84
N GLY A 464 17.68 0.63 0.30
CA GLY A 464 17.36 1.44 -0.89
C GLY A 464 16.49 0.70 -1.90
N GLU A 465 16.42 1.20 -3.12
CA GLU A 465 15.59 0.62 -4.18
C GLU A 465 16.25 -0.64 -4.76
N VAL A 466 15.50 -1.73 -4.78
CA VAL A 466 15.82 -2.97 -5.51
C VAL A 466 15.28 -2.85 -6.92
N ALA A 467 16.04 -3.29 -7.93
CA ALA A 467 15.58 -3.32 -9.31
C ALA A 467 15.96 -4.64 -10.00
N ALA A 468 15.22 -5.01 -11.06
CA ALA A 468 15.58 -6.10 -11.94
C ALA A 468 15.94 -5.56 -13.32
N ASP A 469 17.09 -5.96 -13.84
CA ASP A 469 17.47 -5.84 -15.24
C ASP A 469 17.32 -7.21 -15.89
N LEU A 470 16.15 -7.43 -16.50
CA LEU A 470 15.79 -8.72 -17.08
C LEU A 470 15.97 -8.67 -18.60
N PHE A 471 16.78 -9.55 -19.16
CA PHE A 471 16.81 -9.80 -20.61
C PHE A 471 15.84 -10.91 -20.91
N ALA A 472 14.72 -10.59 -21.57
CA ALA A 472 13.67 -11.56 -21.82
C ALA A 472 13.03 -11.40 -23.20
N SER A 473 12.43 -12.49 -23.71
CA SER A 473 11.63 -12.50 -24.92
C SER A 473 10.37 -13.34 -24.74
N THR A 474 9.36 -13.07 -25.56
CA THR A 474 8.14 -13.85 -25.67
C THR A 474 7.95 -14.37 -27.09
N SER A 475 7.30 -15.52 -27.26
CA SER A 475 6.81 -15.95 -28.59
C SER A 475 5.53 -15.22 -29.01
N GLY A 476 4.91 -14.48 -28.11
CA GLY A 476 3.76 -13.62 -28.36
C GLY A 476 4.14 -12.23 -28.85
N THR A 477 3.16 -11.35 -28.96
CA THR A 477 3.34 -9.94 -29.32
C THR A 477 3.04 -8.98 -28.16
N ASP A 478 2.72 -9.52 -26.97
CA ASP A 478 2.64 -8.84 -25.69
C ASP A 478 2.95 -9.85 -24.59
N SER A 479 3.34 -9.41 -23.42
CA SER A 479 3.51 -10.25 -22.23
C SER A 479 3.72 -9.38 -21.00
N ASP A 480 3.59 -9.97 -19.81
CA ASP A 480 4.03 -9.37 -18.55
C ASP A 480 5.23 -10.15 -18.02
N PHE A 481 6.11 -9.47 -17.27
CA PHE A 481 7.09 -10.13 -16.42
C PHE A 481 6.92 -9.64 -14.99
N ILE A 482 6.75 -10.60 -14.10
CA ILE A 482 6.70 -10.41 -12.65
C ILE A 482 8.00 -10.97 -12.09
N VAL A 483 8.69 -10.17 -11.28
CA VAL A 483 9.93 -10.58 -10.61
C VAL A 483 9.72 -10.44 -9.11
N LYS A 484 10.11 -11.47 -8.36
CA LYS A 484 10.04 -11.50 -6.90
C LYS A 484 11.43 -11.81 -6.34
N LEU A 485 11.91 -10.97 -5.42
CA LEU A 485 13.07 -11.27 -4.56
C LEU A 485 12.54 -11.83 -3.24
N ILE A 486 13.05 -12.98 -2.85
CA ILE A 486 12.54 -13.78 -1.74
C ILE A 486 13.71 -14.11 -0.79
N ASP A 487 13.46 -14.00 0.51
CA ASP A 487 14.33 -14.47 1.59
C ASP A 487 13.88 -15.89 1.99
N VAL A 488 14.69 -16.89 1.69
CA VAL A 488 14.42 -18.29 2.03
C VAL A 488 15.06 -18.63 3.36
N PHE A 489 14.24 -18.91 4.33
CA PHE A 489 14.68 -19.26 5.68
C PHE A 489 15.31 -20.66 5.72
N PRO A 490 16.26 -20.94 6.63
CA PRO A 490 16.81 -22.28 6.83
C PRO A 490 15.74 -23.31 7.21
N GLU A 491 15.94 -24.57 6.83
CA GLU A 491 15.03 -25.67 7.19
C GLU A 491 14.93 -25.94 8.71
N ASP A 492 15.85 -25.38 9.48
CA ASP A 492 15.88 -25.45 10.95
C ASP A 492 15.78 -24.07 11.60
N ALA A 493 15.14 -23.10 10.94
CA ALA A 493 14.98 -21.72 11.43
C ALA A 493 14.31 -21.67 12.82
N GLN A 494 13.35 -22.54 13.04
CA GLN A 494 12.72 -22.74 14.34
C GLN A 494 13.12 -24.12 14.88
N LYS A 495 14.14 -24.16 15.75
CA LYS A 495 14.44 -25.36 16.50
C LYS A 495 13.26 -25.65 17.43
N ASN A 496 12.65 -26.85 17.28
CA ASN A 496 11.54 -27.32 18.09
C ASN A 496 10.21 -26.55 17.91
N ALA A 497 9.88 -26.11 16.69
CA ALA A 497 8.53 -25.66 16.38
C ALA A 497 7.46 -26.71 16.72
N TRP A 498 7.86 -27.96 16.77
CA TRP A 498 7.14 -29.09 17.37
C TRP A 498 7.85 -29.36 18.70
N GLY A 499 7.34 -28.83 19.81
CA GLY A 499 7.81 -29.17 21.15
C GLY A 499 7.95 -30.71 21.23
N ALA A 500 9.04 -31.18 21.82
CA ALA A 500 9.41 -32.61 21.75
C ALA A 500 8.35 -33.54 22.31
N ASP A 501 7.34 -33.04 23.03
CA ASP A 501 6.33 -33.88 23.71
C ASP A 501 4.88 -33.36 23.62
N GLU A 502 4.65 -32.15 23.10
CA GLU A 502 3.28 -31.58 23.01
C GLU A 502 3.08 -30.96 21.62
N GLY A 503 2.27 -31.61 20.78
CA GLY A 503 1.83 -31.02 19.51
C GLY A 503 1.04 -29.73 19.75
N PRO A 504 0.88 -28.86 18.72
CA PRO A 504 0.10 -27.64 18.88
C PRO A 504 -1.33 -28.00 19.32
N GLU A 505 -1.88 -27.18 20.23
CA GLU A 505 -3.28 -27.30 20.62
C GLU A 505 -4.18 -27.30 19.37
N PRO A 506 -5.27 -28.05 19.34
CA PRO A 506 -6.20 -28.06 18.20
C PRO A 506 -6.65 -26.65 17.83
N GLY A 507 -6.27 -26.18 16.62
CA GLY A 507 -6.54 -24.83 16.12
C GLY A 507 -5.36 -23.86 16.18
N GLN A 508 -4.21 -24.23 16.74
CA GLN A 508 -2.96 -23.46 16.72
C GLN A 508 -1.98 -24.00 15.68
N TYR A 509 -2.35 -23.96 14.42
CA TYR A 509 -1.41 -24.21 13.34
C TYR A 509 -0.71 -22.91 12.95
N ALA A 510 0.23 -22.43 13.77
CA ALA A 510 1.22 -21.49 13.28
C ALA A 510 2.06 -22.20 12.20
N ARG A 511 2.09 -21.67 10.97
CA ARG A 511 2.99 -22.21 9.94
C ARG A 511 4.42 -22.12 10.45
N SER A 512 5.17 -23.20 10.36
CA SER A 512 6.59 -23.18 10.71
C SER A 512 7.34 -22.26 9.77
N LEU A 513 8.25 -21.44 10.30
CA LEU A 513 9.17 -20.63 9.51
C LEU A 513 10.30 -21.45 8.88
N ASN A 514 10.35 -22.78 9.11
CA ASN A 514 11.35 -23.65 8.48
C ASN A 514 11.13 -23.70 6.97
N GLY A 515 12.15 -23.29 6.21
CA GLY A 515 12.07 -23.19 4.76
C GLY A 515 11.06 -22.14 4.26
N TYR A 516 10.65 -21.19 5.10
CA TYR A 516 9.70 -20.14 4.71
C TYR A 516 10.28 -19.25 3.61
N GLU A 517 9.50 -18.96 2.61
CA GLU A 517 9.87 -18.13 1.47
C GLU A 517 9.20 -16.75 1.59
N LEU A 518 9.87 -15.83 2.31
CA LEU A 518 9.37 -14.48 2.54
C LEU A 518 9.66 -13.58 1.33
N PRO A 519 8.63 -13.08 0.63
CA PRO A 519 8.84 -12.05 -0.38
C PRO A 519 9.44 -10.78 0.25
N VAL A 520 10.54 -10.30 -0.30
CA VAL A 520 11.17 -9.05 0.14
C VAL A 520 10.79 -7.91 -0.79
N ALA A 521 10.85 -8.13 -2.10
CA ALA A 521 10.49 -7.13 -3.10
C ALA A 521 9.86 -7.81 -4.32
N MET A 522 8.79 -7.24 -4.84
CA MET A 522 8.04 -7.82 -5.96
C MET A 522 7.51 -6.72 -6.85
N GLU A 523 7.50 -6.95 -8.17
CA GLU A 523 6.84 -6.01 -9.09
C GLU A 523 6.57 -6.65 -10.45
N VAL A 524 5.67 -6.02 -11.23
CA VAL A 524 5.29 -6.39 -12.59
C VAL A 524 5.65 -5.27 -13.57
N ARG A 525 5.96 -5.64 -14.80
CA ARG A 525 6.04 -4.71 -15.92
C ARG A 525 5.32 -5.28 -17.14
N ARG A 526 4.43 -4.48 -17.73
CA ARG A 526 3.67 -4.86 -18.91
C ARG A 526 4.44 -4.54 -20.20
N GLY A 527 4.53 -5.52 -21.11
CA GLY A 527 5.41 -5.49 -22.27
C GLY A 527 5.10 -4.43 -23.30
N ARG A 528 3.82 -4.21 -23.62
CA ARG A 528 3.42 -3.16 -24.57
C ARG A 528 3.93 -1.77 -24.19
N TYR A 529 4.24 -1.56 -22.90
CA TYR A 529 4.75 -0.30 -22.35
C TYR A 529 6.26 -0.34 -22.06
N ASN A 530 6.98 -1.36 -22.53
CA ASN A 530 8.41 -1.47 -22.21
C ASN A 530 9.25 -0.30 -22.75
N GLN A 531 8.82 0.31 -23.85
CA GLN A 531 9.51 1.46 -24.47
C GLN A 531 8.85 2.80 -24.11
N SER A 532 7.52 2.84 -23.96
CA SER A 532 6.77 4.06 -23.68
C SER A 532 5.44 3.74 -23.03
N TYR A 533 5.12 4.40 -21.93
CA TYR A 533 3.81 4.28 -21.29
C TYR A 533 2.69 4.97 -22.07
N GLU A 534 3.04 5.98 -22.88
CA GLU A 534 2.09 6.76 -23.68
C GLU A 534 1.79 6.15 -25.05
N LYS A 535 2.71 5.33 -25.56
CA LYS A 535 2.65 4.77 -26.92
C LYS A 535 2.93 3.28 -26.86
N PRO A 536 1.92 2.47 -26.54
CA PRO A 536 2.08 1.02 -26.50
C PRO A 536 2.50 0.49 -27.87
N ALA A 537 3.40 -0.48 -27.89
CA ALA A 537 3.88 -1.12 -29.10
C ALA A 537 3.90 -2.64 -28.94
N PRO A 538 3.67 -3.40 -30.02
CA PRO A 538 3.82 -4.85 -29.99
C PRO A 538 5.27 -5.24 -29.75
N LEU A 539 5.47 -6.30 -28.98
CA LEU A 539 6.75 -6.98 -28.87
C LEU A 539 7.02 -7.78 -30.15
N GLU A 540 8.29 -7.89 -30.52
CA GLU A 540 8.69 -8.75 -31.63
C GLU A 540 8.91 -10.19 -31.15
N PRO A 541 8.17 -11.18 -31.69
CA PRO A 541 8.25 -12.56 -31.24
C PRO A 541 9.67 -13.13 -31.27
N GLY A 542 10.13 -13.62 -30.12
CA GLY A 542 11.44 -14.24 -29.95
C GLY A 542 12.64 -13.26 -29.89
N LEU A 543 12.43 -11.97 -30.07
CA LEU A 543 13.49 -10.97 -29.93
C LEU A 543 13.76 -10.67 -28.47
N PRO A 544 15.01 -10.85 -27.97
CA PRO A 544 15.37 -10.45 -26.61
C PRO A 544 15.34 -8.94 -26.43
N MET A 545 14.76 -8.49 -25.32
CA MET A 545 14.72 -7.09 -24.91
C MET A 545 15.18 -6.96 -23.45
N GLU A 546 15.70 -5.80 -23.09
CA GLU A 546 15.95 -5.43 -21.70
C GLU A 546 14.67 -4.91 -21.06
N TRP A 547 14.40 -5.39 -19.85
CA TRP A 547 13.25 -5.01 -19.03
C TRP A 547 13.78 -4.48 -17.70
N LYS A 548 13.62 -3.18 -17.47
CA LYS A 548 13.97 -2.54 -16.21
C LYS A 548 12.73 -2.46 -15.32
N ILE A 549 12.76 -3.20 -14.23
CA ILE A 549 11.63 -3.34 -13.32
C ILE A 549 12.08 -2.88 -11.93
N PRO A 550 11.72 -1.65 -11.49
CA PRO A 550 11.96 -1.25 -10.10
C PRO A 550 11.06 -2.07 -9.17
N LEU A 551 11.67 -2.70 -8.14
CA LEU A 551 10.98 -3.59 -7.22
C LEU A 551 10.66 -2.93 -5.87
N ARG A 552 10.85 -1.65 -5.69
CA ARG A 552 10.59 -0.87 -4.47
C ARG A 552 11.79 -0.72 -3.54
N ASP A 553 11.68 0.29 -2.64
CA ASP A 553 12.66 0.52 -1.56
C ASP A 553 12.54 -0.52 -0.46
N ARG A 554 13.69 -0.93 0.09
CA ARG A 554 13.76 -1.90 1.18
C ARG A 554 14.87 -1.54 2.16
N ASP A 555 14.67 -1.94 3.42
CA ASP A 555 15.72 -2.04 4.42
C ASP A 555 15.60 -3.42 5.05
N HIS A 556 16.40 -4.36 4.56
CA HIS A 556 16.28 -5.77 4.92
C HIS A 556 17.63 -6.44 5.10
N VAL A 557 17.71 -7.36 6.06
CA VAL A 557 18.88 -8.20 6.30
C VAL A 557 18.55 -9.65 5.99
N PHE A 558 19.10 -10.16 4.90
CA PHE A 558 19.17 -11.60 4.68
C PHE A 558 20.20 -12.17 5.67
N ARG A 559 19.74 -13.03 6.58
CA ARG A 559 20.61 -13.56 7.63
C ARG A 559 21.56 -14.63 7.10
N ALA A 560 22.67 -14.85 7.79
CA ALA A 560 23.54 -15.99 7.54
C ALA A 560 22.73 -17.30 7.54
N ARG A 561 23.04 -18.24 6.65
CA ARG A 561 22.36 -19.49 6.35
C ARG A 561 21.04 -19.35 5.59
N HIS A 562 20.45 -18.17 5.45
CA HIS A 562 19.35 -17.91 4.53
C HIS A 562 19.84 -18.02 3.07
N ARG A 563 18.91 -18.12 2.13
CA ARG A 563 19.22 -18.06 0.69
C ARG A 563 18.42 -16.93 0.05
N LEU A 564 19.02 -16.30 -0.95
CA LEU A 564 18.27 -15.44 -1.85
C LEU A 564 17.59 -16.33 -2.90
N MET A 565 16.33 -16.06 -3.17
CA MET A 565 15.59 -16.67 -4.28
C MET A 565 15.00 -15.59 -5.17
N VAL A 566 14.93 -15.86 -6.46
CA VAL A 566 14.19 -15.04 -7.42
C VAL A 566 13.21 -15.94 -8.17
N GLN A 567 11.94 -15.51 -8.20
CA GLN A 567 10.93 -16.12 -9.05
C GLN A 567 10.60 -15.16 -10.21
N VAL A 568 10.46 -15.70 -11.42
CA VAL A 568 10.04 -14.97 -12.64
C VAL A 568 8.85 -15.70 -13.24
N GLN A 569 7.76 -14.96 -13.46
CA GLN A 569 6.50 -15.46 -14.03
C GLN A 569 5.84 -14.40 -14.92
N SER A 570 4.78 -14.75 -15.65
CA SER A 570 4.08 -13.83 -16.57
C SER A 570 2.58 -13.67 -16.28
N THR A 571 2.12 -14.18 -15.16
CA THR A 571 0.76 -13.97 -14.64
C THR A 571 0.80 -13.87 -13.12
N TRP A 572 -0.10 -13.07 -12.55
CA TRP A 572 -0.18 -12.83 -11.09
C TRP A 572 -1.64 -12.55 -10.71
N PHE A 573 -2.47 -13.56 -10.96
CA PHE A 573 -3.92 -13.42 -11.02
C PHE A 573 -4.63 -13.70 -9.69
N PRO A 574 -5.74 -13.00 -9.38
CA PRO A 574 -6.34 -11.88 -10.08
C PRO A 574 -5.88 -10.50 -9.61
N VAL A 575 -4.78 -10.40 -8.82
CA VAL A 575 -4.27 -9.09 -8.43
C VAL A 575 -3.82 -8.28 -9.66
N ILE A 576 -3.20 -8.93 -10.63
CA ILE A 576 -2.91 -8.36 -11.95
C ILE A 576 -3.79 -9.06 -13.00
N ASP A 577 -4.37 -8.28 -13.91
CA ASP A 577 -5.15 -8.80 -15.02
C ASP A 577 -4.32 -9.69 -15.95
N ARG A 578 -4.99 -10.64 -16.61
CA ARG A 578 -4.32 -11.55 -17.54
C ARG A 578 -3.93 -10.83 -18.82
N ASN A 579 -2.64 -10.83 -19.15
CA ASN A 579 -2.19 -10.36 -20.44
C ASN A 579 -2.65 -11.33 -21.55
N PRO A 580 -3.26 -10.85 -22.67
CA PRO A 580 -3.63 -11.70 -23.80
C PRO A 580 -2.43 -12.40 -24.46
N GLN A 581 -1.20 -11.96 -24.21
CA GLN A 581 0.05 -12.37 -24.87
C GLN A 581 0.03 -12.14 -26.39
N ARG A 582 -0.98 -11.43 -26.83
CA ARG A 582 -1.16 -10.88 -28.16
C ARG A 582 -1.42 -9.39 -28.04
N PHE A 583 -0.70 -8.59 -28.80
CA PHE A 583 -0.96 -7.16 -28.84
C PHE A 583 -2.36 -6.91 -29.42
N VAL A 584 -3.19 -6.22 -28.67
CA VAL A 584 -4.53 -5.75 -29.04
C VAL A 584 -4.62 -4.24 -28.82
N PRO A 585 -5.48 -3.50 -29.52
CA PRO A 585 -5.58 -2.04 -29.36
C PRO A 585 -5.81 -1.62 -27.90
N SER A 586 -6.69 -2.32 -27.18
CA SER A 586 -6.93 -2.13 -25.74
C SER A 586 -7.21 -3.49 -25.09
N ILE A 587 -6.57 -3.74 -23.95
CA ILE A 587 -6.85 -4.95 -23.14
C ILE A 587 -8.26 -4.96 -22.57
N TYR A 588 -8.85 -3.78 -22.35
CA TYR A 588 -10.21 -3.63 -21.83
C TYR A 588 -11.30 -4.00 -22.84
N THR A 589 -10.94 -4.12 -24.12
CA THR A 589 -11.84 -4.57 -25.19
C THR A 589 -11.44 -5.92 -25.78
N ALA A 590 -10.40 -6.56 -25.21
CA ALA A 590 -9.94 -7.88 -25.63
C ALA A 590 -11.05 -8.92 -25.49
N LYS A 591 -11.08 -9.87 -26.44
CA LYS A 591 -12.02 -11.01 -26.46
C LYS A 591 -11.32 -12.26 -25.94
N ALA A 592 -12.07 -13.23 -25.48
CA ALA A 592 -11.54 -14.52 -25.04
C ALA A 592 -10.63 -15.20 -26.09
N SER A 593 -10.91 -15.01 -27.39
CA SER A 593 -10.07 -15.53 -28.49
C SER A 593 -8.73 -14.84 -28.66
N ASP A 594 -8.50 -13.71 -28.02
CA ASP A 594 -7.22 -12.97 -28.10
C ASP A 594 -6.18 -13.53 -27.13
N PHE A 595 -6.62 -14.26 -26.10
CA PHE A 595 -5.77 -14.87 -25.10
C PHE A 595 -5.12 -16.15 -25.64
N VAL A 596 -3.80 -16.15 -25.76
CA VAL A 596 -3.03 -17.26 -26.31
C VAL A 596 -1.89 -17.66 -25.37
N ARG A 597 -1.48 -18.93 -25.46
CA ARG A 597 -0.25 -19.37 -24.81
C ARG A 597 0.96 -18.77 -25.49
N ALA A 598 1.96 -18.43 -24.70
CA ALA A 598 3.25 -17.99 -25.24
C ALA A 598 4.41 -18.57 -24.44
N THR A 599 5.52 -18.85 -25.13
CA THR A 599 6.79 -19.25 -24.51
C THR A 599 7.56 -18.00 -24.12
N GLN A 600 7.94 -17.93 -22.87
CA GLN A 600 8.74 -16.86 -22.29
C GLN A 600 10.16 -17.35 -22.10
N ARG A 601 11.16 -16.51 -22.39
CA ARG A 601 12.58 -16.83 -22.20
C ARG A 601 13.27 -15.78 -21.38
N VAL A 602 14.04 -16.20 -20.39
CA VAL A 602 14.90 -15.36 -19.56
C VAL A 602 16.35 -15.70 -19.87
N TYR A 603 17.11 -14.72 -20.35
CA TYR A 603 18.47 -14.92 -20.84
C TYR A 603 19.49 -14.81 -19.71
N CYS A 604 20.48 -15.72 -19.74
CA CYS A 604 21.49 -15.89 -18.68
C CYS A 604 22.91 -15.98 -19.29
N THR A 605 23.25 -15.13 -20.26
CA THR A 605 24.56 -15.13 -20.92
C THR A 605 25.40 -13.93 -20.50
N ALA A 606 26.71 -13.95 -20.76
CA ALA A 606 27.59 -12.81 -20.48
C ALA A 606 27.17 -11.50 -21.19
N LYS A 607 26.44 -11.59 -22.32
CA LYS A 607 25.97 -10.41 -23.07
C LYS A 607 24.53 -10.00 -22.71
N MET A 608 23.74 -10.94 -22.24
CA MET A 608 22.36 -10.75 -21.82
C MET A 608 22.22 -11.40 -20.44
N ALA A 609 22.85 -10.77 -19.46
CA ALA A 609 22.98 -11.27 -18.11
C ALA A 609 21.84 -10.72 -17.27
N SER A 610 20.69 -11.41 -17.22
CA SER A 610 19.60 -11.05 -16.32
C SER A 610 20.09 -11.06 -14.87
N HIS A 611 19.73 -10.01 -14.12
CA HIS A 611 20.17 -9.86 -12.73
C HIS A 611 19.24 -8.95 -11.94
N LEU A 612 19.34 -9.04 -10.60
CA LEU A 612 18.84 -7.99 -9.72
C LEU A 612 19.97 -7.02 -9.40
N VAL A 613 19.63 -5.75 -9.31
CA VAL A 613 20.49 -4.71 -8.75
C VAL A 613 20.08 -4.52 -7.30
N LEU A 614 20.92 -4.99 -6.37
CA LEU A 614 20.70 -4.88 -4.94
C LEU A 614 21.43 -3.67 -4.38
N PRO A 615 20.78 -2.81 -3.56
CA PRO A 615 21.41 -1.70 -2.86
C PRO A 615 22.13 -2.23 -1.60
N VAL A 616 23.29 -2.86 -1.79
CA VAL A 616 24.02 -3.52 -0.70
C VAL A 616 24.70 -2.49 0.20
N ARG A 617 24.46 -2.62 1.50
CA ARG A 617 25.13 -1.86 2.54
C ARG A 617 26.26 -2.69 3.16
N PRO A 618 27.50 -2.14 3.23
CA PRO A 618 28.64 -2.83 3.85
C PRO A 618 28.44 -3.20 5.30
#